data_6e1b0739dadaca51812ba2dcb653d976
#
_entry.id   6e1b0739dadaca51812ba2dcb653d976
#
_cell.length_a   1.000
_cell.length_b   1.000
_cell.length_c   1.000
_cell.angle_alpha   90.00
_cell.angle_beta   90.00
_cell.angle_gamma   90.00
#
_symmetry.space_group_name_H-M   'P 1'
#
loop_
_entity.id
_entity.type
_entity.pdbx_description
1 polymer ?
#
loop_
_entity_poly.entity_id
_entity_poly.type
_entity_poly.pdbx_seq_one_letter_code
_entity_poly.pdbx_strand_id
1 'polypeptide(L)'
;MTGIQNSAAIDTPVDSGTAYLGKWRLAKLDGVAFVARPLRLKNHGNKPAAVSPVAAFAMIQFRADGRFTGTAGCNHLFGRQQQVYPNFNLDPIGATRMACSTSAERLFVDALSVMIKARRANEILILSNNSGREMLFSRY
;
A
#
# COMPACT_ATOMS: atom_id res chain seq x y z
N MET A 1 10.68 1.95 35.53
CA MET A 1 10.24 1.95 35.26
C MET A 1 9.51 1.89 34.69
N THR A 2 9.21 2.01 34.80
CA THR A 2 8.40 1.74 34.22
C THR A 2 7.44 2.67 33.57
N GLY A 3 7.32 3.94 33.68
CA GLY A 3 6.50 4.85 32.96
C GLY A 3 6.65 4.76 31.49
N ILE A 4 7.66 4.15 31.12
CA ILE A 4 7.94 3.88 29.74
C ILE A 4 6.87 3.04 29.10
N GLN A 5 6.26 2.20 29.86
CA GLN A 5 5.21 1.36 29.32
C GLN A 5 4.02 2.14 28.85
N ASN A 6 3.85 3.31 29.39
CA ASN A 6 2.70 4.13 29.00
C ASN A 6 2.78 4.59 27.58
N SER A 7 3.96 4.97 27.14
CA SER A 7 4.06 5.35 25.74
C SER A 7 3.86 4.15 24.84
N ALA A 8 4.29 3.00 25.27
CA ALA A 8 4.07 1.81 24.49
C ALA A 8 2.60 1.45 24.45
N ALA A 9 1.85 1.80 25.46
CA ALA A 9 0.43 1.50 25.49
C ALA A 9 -0.35 2.29 24.46
N ILE A 10 0.12 3.45 24.07
CA ILE A 10 -0.54 4.28 23.08
C ILE A 10 -0.35 3.63 21.72
N ASP A 11 0.86 3.27 21.43
CA ASP A 11 1.19 2.56 20.21
C ASP A 11 1.43 1.12 20.62
N THR A 12 0.65 0.22 20.07
CA THR A 12 0.88 -1.18 20.33
C THR A 12 2.35 -1.48 20.07
N PRO A 13 3.04 -2.13 21.01
CA PRO A 13 4.42 -2.48 20.74
C PRO A 13 4.49 -3.31 19.48
N VAL A 14 5.28 -2.86 18.53
CA VAL A 14 5.37 -3.51 17.25
C VAL A 14 6.71 -4.21 17.18
N ASP A 15 6.65 -5.52 17.09
CA ASP A 15 7.83 -6.32 16.83
C ASP A 15 8.27 -5.99 15.41
N SER A 16 9.52 -5.61 15.25
CA SER A 16 10.04 -5.24 13.93
C SER A 16 9.88 -6.36 12.92
N GLY A 17 9.84 -7.62 13.37
CA GLY A 17 9.65 -8.74 12.46
C GLY A 17 8.21 -8.91 11.99
N THR A 18 7.26 -8.28 12.66
CA THR A 18 5.84 -8.44 12.33
C THR A 18 5.14 -7.13 12.00
N ALA A 19 5.87 -6.01 12.05
CA ALA A 19 5.27 -4.70 11.90
C ALA A 19 4.51 -4.55 10.58
N TYR A 20 5.04 -5.13 9.52
CA TYR A 20 4.46 -4.98 8.19
C TYR A 20 3.49 -6.10 7.81
N LEU A 21 3.45 -7.17 8.58
CA LEU A 21 2.71 -8.36 8.18
C LEU A 21 1.24 -8.08 7.95
N GLY A 22 0.69 -8.74 6.95
CA GLY A 22 -0.73 -8.72 6.68
C GLY A 22 -1.08 -7.93 5.44
N LYS A 23 -2.36 -7.66 5.32
CA LYS A 23 -2.92 -6.96 4.16
C LYS A 23 -3.29 -5.54 4.57
N TRP A 24 -2.98 -4.61 3.68
CA TRP A 24 -3.19 -3.19 3.91
C TRP A 24 -3.85 -2.57 2.70
N ARG A 25 -4.80 -1.71 2.95
CA ARG A 25 -5.51 -0.98 1.89
C ARG A 25 -5.16 0.48 1.98
N LEU A 26 -4.80 1.07 0.85
CA LEU A 26 -4.46 2.49 0.83
C LEU A 26 -5.71 3.32 1.01
N ALA A 27 -5.71 4.15 2.04
CA ALA A 27 -6.82 5.05 2.34
C ALA A 27 -6.54 6.45 1.83
N LYS A 28 -5.31 6.93 2.03
CA LYS A 28 -4.94 8.29 1.61
C LYS A 28 -3.55 8.30 1.00
N LEU A 29 -3.41 9.10 -0.03
CA LEU A 29 -2.12 9.39 -0.65
C LEU A 29 -1.91 10.89 -0.55
N ASP A 30 -0.84 11.28 0.16
CA ASP A 30 -0.51 12.70 0.41
C ASP A 30 -1.70 13.47 0.98
N GLY A 31 -2.41 12.83 1.91
CA GLY A 31 -3.53 13.45 2.61
C GLY A 31 -4.85 13.44 1.87
N VAL A 32 -4.88 12.92 0.65
CA VAL A 32 -6.09 12.88 -0.16
C VAL A 32 -6.59 11.45 -0.26
N ALA A 33 -7.89 11.26 -0.10
CA ALA A 33 -8.49 9.94 -0.23
C ALA A 33 -8.14 9.33 -1.57
N PHE A 34 -7.68 8.10 -1.53
CA PHE A 34 -7.25 7.41 -2.73
C PHE A 34 -8.30 6.40 -3.15
N VAL A 35 -8.76 6.52 -4.38
CA VAL A 35 -9.71 5.58 -4.95
C VAL A 35 -9.13 5.08 -6.26
N ALA A 36 -8.80 3.79 -6.30
CA ALA A 36 -8.38 3.16 -7.52
C ALA A 36 -9.65 2.78 -8.28
N ARG A 37 -9.95 3.54 -9.27
CA ARG A 37 -11.17 3.27 -10.05
C ARG A 37 -10.97 2.05 -10.91
N PRO A 38 -11.98 1.19 -10.99
CA PRO A 38 -11.91 0.06 -11.91
C PRO A 38 -11.74 0.57 -13.33
N LEU A 39 -11.03 -0.20 -14.11
CA LEU A 39 -10.87 0.11 -15.51
C LEU A 39 -12.23 0.04 -16.19
N ARG A 40 -12.58 1.11 -16.85
CA ARG A 40 -13.84 1.18 -17.55
C ARG A 40 -13.58 0.99 -19.04
N LEU A 41 -14.19 -0.02 -19.61
CA LEU A 41 -14.10 -0.23 -21.03
C LEU A 41 -15.01 0.76 -21.73
N LYS A 42 -14.61 1.17 -22.94
CA LYS A 42 -15.45 2.05 -23.71
C LYS A 42 -16.74 1.36 -24.07
N ASN A 43 -17.83 2.10 -24.03
CA ASN A 43 -19.10 1.58 -24.48
C ASN A 43 -19.05 1.32 -25.98
N HIS A 44 -19.57 0.17 -26.33
CA HIS A 44 -19.75 -0.17 -27.74
C HIS A 44 -21.24 -0.34 -27.96
N GLY A 45 -21.81 0.59 -28.67
CA GLY A 45 -23.23 0.59 -28.84
C GLY A 45 -23.94 0.94 -27.56
N ASN A 46 -25.00 0.20 -27.23
CA ASN A 46 -25.83 0.48 -26.07
C ASN A 46 -25.45 -0.33 -24.83
N LYS A 47 -24.38 -1.07 -24.89
CA LYS A 47 -23.99 -1.87 -23.75
C LYS A 47 -23.30 -1.00 -22.71
N PRO A 48 -23.68 -1.13 -21.45
CA PRO A 48 -22.95 -0.43 -20.40
C PRO A 48 -21.52 -0.89 -20.39
N ALA A 49 -20.61 0.02 -20.06
CA ALA A 49 -19.22 -0.33 -19.96
C ALA A 49 -19.04 -1.40 -18.90
N ALA A 50 -18.31 -2.44 -19.26
CA ALA A 50 -17.97 -3.45 -18.28
C ALA A 50 -17.04 -2.83 -17.26
N VAL A 51 -17.29 -3.13 -15.99
CA VAL A 51 -16.43 -2.71 -14.91
C VAL A 51 -15.60 -3.90 -14.53
N SER A 52 -14.29 -3.71 -14.51
CA SER A 52 -13.41 -4.78 -14.10
C SER A 52 -13.77 -5.21 -12.67
N PRO A 53 -13.86 -6.51 -12.40
CA PRO A 53 -14.05 -6.98 -11.03
C PRO A 53 -12.82 -6.83 -10.17
N VAL A 54 -11.71 -6.37 -10.74
CA VAL A 54 -10.50 -6.16 -9.99
C VAL A 54 -10.72 -5.05 -8.97
N ALA A 55 -9.99 -5.13 -7.89
CA ALA A 55 -10.16 -4.25 -6.75
C ALA A 55 -10.35 -2.79 -7.13
N ALA A 56 -11.35 -2.16 -6.54
CA ALA A 56 -11.57 -0.74 -6.68
C ALA A 56 -10.68 0.05 -5.73
N PHE A 57 -9.65 -0.57 -5.18
CA PHE A 57 -8.75 0.06 -4.21
C PHE A 57 -7.35 -0.51 -4.38
N ALA A 58 -6.38 0.25 -3.89
CA ALA A 58 -5.00 -0.21 -3.88
C ALA A 58 -4.74 -1.01 -2.60
N MET A 59 -4.09 -2.15 -2.75
CA MET A 59 -3.86 -3.04 -1.64
C MET A 59 -2.46 -3.63 -1.73
N ILE A 60 -1.85 -3.82 -0.58
CA ILE A 60 -0.57 -4.52 -0.49
C ILE A 60 -0.64 -5.57 0.60
N GLN A 61 0.20 -6.58 0.46
CA GLN A 61 0.34 -7.63 1.45
C GLN A 61 1.81 -7.92 1.67
N PHE A 62 2.22 -7.95 2.93
CA PHE A 62 3.57 -8.32 3.30
C PHE A 62 3.56 -9.69 3.96
N ARG A 63 4.52 -10.51 3.57
CA ARG A 63 4.68 -11.85 4.12
C ARG A 63 5.86 -11.89 5.08
N ALA A 64 5.89 -12.91 5.92
CA ALA A 64 6.93 -13.05 6.93
C ALA A 64 8.33 -13.15 6.33
N ASP A 65 8.44 -13.64 5.10
CA ASP A 65 9.73 -13.80 4.43
C ASP A 65 10.19 -12.53 3.72
N GLY A 66 9.49 -11.42 3.91
CA GLY A 66 9.85 -10.15 3.30
C GLY A 66 9.23 -9.93 1.93
N ARG A 67 8.54 -10.90 1.39
CA ARG A 67 7.89 -10.73 0.10
C ARG A 67 6.70 -9.81 0.21
N PHE A 68 6.48 -9.08 -0.84
CA PHE A 68 5.35 -8.18 -0.95
C PHE A 68 4.61 -8.46 -2.25
N THR A 69 3.31 -8.40 -2.16
CA THR A 69 2.43 -8.43 -3.33
C THR A 69 1.41 -7.33 -3.18
N GLY A 70 0.84 -6.89 -4.30
CA GLY A 70 -0.17 -5.85 -4.26
C GLY A 70 -0.87 -5.66 -5.57
N THR A 71 -1.81 -4.76 -5.57
CA THR A 71 -2.55 -4.38 -6.76
C THR A 71 -3.13 -2.98 -6.57
N ALA A 72 -3.31 -2.28 -7.66
CA ALA A 72 -3.97 -0.98 -7.64
C ALA A 72 -4.99 -0.90 -8.77
N GLY A 73 -5.65 -2.02 -9.03
CA GLY A 73 -6.74 -2.07 -9.98
C GLY A 73 -6.56 -3.08 -11.09
N CYS A 74 -5.37 -3.34 -11.55
CA CYS A 74 -5.19 -4.23 -12.68
C CYS A 74 -3.99 -5.16 -12.54
N ASN A 75 -2.80 -4.62 -12.61
CA ASN A 75 -1.61 -5.46 -12.56
C ASN A 75 -1.34 -5.95 -11.16
N HIS A 76 -0.69 -7.11 -11.09
CA HIS A 76 -0.16 -7.60 -9.83
C HIS A 76 1.22 -7.00 -9.63
N LEU A 77 1.45 -6.49 -8.43
CA LEU A 77 2.72 -5.93 -8.02
C LEU A 77 3.43 -6.93 -7.13
N PHE A 78 4.75 -6.90 -7.16
CA PHE A 78 5.54 -7.82 -6.33
C PHE A 78 6.92 -7.24 -6.07
N GLY A 79 7.53 -7.74 -5.03
CA GLY A 79 8.85 -7.29 -4.64
C GLY A 79 9.20 -7.77 -3.25
N ARG A 80 10.16 -7.10 -2.62
CA ARG A 80 10.59 -7.43 -1.28
C ARG A 80 10.75 -6.19 -0.45
N GLN A 81 10.33 -6.29 0.80
CA GLN A 81 10.59 -5.30 1.82
C GLN A 81 11.43 -5.99 2.89
N GLN A 82 12.71 -5.64 2.96
CA GLN A 82 13.64 -6.30 3.87
C GLN A 82 14.24 -5.37 4.92
N GLN A 83 13.78 -4.13 4.95
CA GLN A 83 14.23 -3.18 5.95
C GLN A 83 13.56 -3.47 7.28
N VAL A 84 14.29 -3.23 8.34
CA VAL A 84 13.76 -3.41 9.69
C VAL A 84 12.93 -2.18 10.05
N TYR A 85 11.73 -2.43 10.52
CA TYR A 85 10.84 -1.36 10.97
C TYR A 85 11.58 -0.46 11.96
N PRO A 86 11.51 0.86 11.86
CA PRO A 86 10.64 1.66 11.04
C PRO A 86 11.20 2.04 9.67
N ASN A 87 12.25 1.41 9.24
CA ASN A 87 12.78 1.66 7.90
C ASN A 87 11.99 0.87 6.89
N PHE A 88 11.88 1.41 5.69
CA PHE A 88 11.04 0.83 4.67
C PHE A 88 11.67 1.03 3.30
N ASN A 89 11.53 0.05 2.43
CA ASN A 89 11.97 0.18 1.05
C ASN A 89 11.35 -0.93 0.20
N LEU A 90 10.72 -0.53 -0.88
CA LEU A 90 10.12 -1.48 -1.84
C LEU A 90 10.66 -1.31 -3.24
N ASP A 91 11.70 -0.53 -3.41
CA ASP A 91 12.28 -0.37 -4.73
C ASP A 91 13.36 -1.44 -4.94
N PRO A 92 13.30 -2.20 -6.03
CA PRO A 92 12.39 -2.09 -7.15
C PRO A 92 11.07 -2.83 -6.93
N ILE A 93 10.03 -2.36 -7.62
CA ILE A 93 8.73 -2.99 -7.61
C ILE A 93 8.50 -3.59 -8.99
N GLY A 94 8.20 -4.87 -9.03
CA GLY A 94 7.83 -5.55 -10.26
C GLY A 94 6.33 -5.50 -10.47
N ALA A 95 5.93 -5.65 -11.72
CA ALA A 95 4.52 -5.66 -12.06
C ALA A 95 4.28 -6.56 -13.26
N THR A 96 3.14 -7.23 -13.28
CA THR A 96 2.70 -7.94 -14.46
C THR A 96 2.38 -6.93 -15.55
N ARG A 97 2.35 -7.39 -16.79
CA ARG A 97 2.09 -6.51 -17.93
C ARG A 97 0.77 -6.85 -18.56
N MET A 98 -0.29 -6.54 -17.86
CA MET A 98 -1.61 -6.71 -18.41
C MET A 98 -1.97 -5.50 -19.28
N ALA A 99 -2.96 -5.67 -20.12
CA ALA A 99 -3.33 -4.63 -21.08
C ALA A 99 -4.03 -3.45 -20.44
N CYS A 100 -4.23 -3.47 -19.16
CA CYS A 100 -4.95 -2.43 -18.44
C CYS A 100 -3.98 -1.70 -17.53
N SER A 101 -3.46 -0.59 -17.93
CA SER A 101 -2.71 0.24 -17.00
C SER A 101 -3.56 1.49 -16.71
N THR A 102 -3.58 1.89 -15.46
CA THR A 102 -4.33 3.05 -15.04
C THR A 102 -3.41 4.08 -14.43
N SER A 103 -3.83 5.33 -14.48
CA SER A 103 -3.05 6.37 -13.82
C SER A 103 -3.01 6.16 -12.31
N ALA A 104 -4.05 5.56 -11.74
CA ALA A 104 -4.07 5.25 -10.32
C ALA A 104 -2.98 4.25 -9.96
N GLU A 105 -2.78 3.24 -10.80
CA GLU A 105 -1.73 2.27 -10.53
C GLU A 105 -0.36 2.92 -10.60
N ARG A 106 -0.13 3.77 -11.58
CA ARG A 106 1.14 4.46 -11.71
C ARG A 106 1.40 5.35 -10.51
N LEU A 107 0.41 6.13 -10.09
CA LEU A 107 0.53 6.97 -8.91
C LEU A 107 0.88 6.15 -7.68
N PHE A 108 0.23 5.01 -7.54
CA PHE A 108 0.44 4.14 -6.40
C PHE A 108 1.87 3.57 -6.40
N VAL A 109 2.30 3.04 -7.52
CA VAL A 109 3.63 2.44 -7.62
C VAL A 109 4.72 3.49 -7.43
N ASP A 110 4.57 4.64 -8.06
CA ASP A 110 5.56 5.72 -7.94
C ASP A 110 5.67 6.19 -6.50
N ALA A 111 4.56 6.35 -5.81
CA ALA A 111 4.58 6.76 -4.42
C ALA A 111 5.20 5.69 -3.55
N LEU A 112 4.80 4.44 -3.75
CA LEU A 112 5.28 3.33 -2.92
C LEU A 112 6.80 3.16 -3.05
N SER A 113 7.33 3.36 -4.24
CA SER A 113 8.75 3.16 -4.49
C SER A 113 9.65 4.19 -3.82
N VAL A 114 9.11 5.32 -3.39
CA VAL A 114 9.92 6.38 -2.76
C VAL A 114 9.72 6.49 -1.26
N MET A 115 8.93 5.60 -0.68
CA MET A 115 8.73 5.59 0.77
C MET A 115 9.94 4.96 1.45
N ILE A 116 10.40 5.57 2.54
CA ILE A 116 11.58 5.11 3.24
C ILE A 116 11.38 4.90 4.73
N LYS A 117 10.25 5.32 5.26
CA LYS A 117 9.93 5.20 6.68
C LYS A 117 8.53 4.67 6.85
N ALA A 118 8.32 4.00 7.98
CA ALA A 118 7.00 3.49 8.31
C ALA A 118 6.69 3.80 9.77
N ARG A 119 5.44 3.97 10.04
CA ARG A 119 4.94 4.08 11.39
C ARG A 119 3.64 3.30 11.48
N ARG A 120 3.53 2.48 12.46
CA ARG A 120 2.32 1.70 12.67
C ARG A 120 1.65 2.06 13.99
N ALA A 121 0.36 2.28 13.93
CA ALA A 121 -0.46 2.55 15.11
C ALA A 121 -1.72 1.70 14.97
N ASN A 122 -1.80 0.61 15.72
CA ASN A 122 -2.92 -0.33 15.66
C ASN A 122 -3.17 -0.82 14.24
N GLU A 123 -4.32 -0.45 13.69
CA GLU A 123 -4.75 -0.93 12.38
C GLU A 123 -4.36 0.03 11.25
N ILE A 124 -3.47 0.97 11.54
CA ILE A 124 -3.03 1.96 10.58
C ILE A 124 -1.54 1.80 10.31
N LEU A 125 -1.16 1.86 9.07
CA LEU A 125 0.24 1.88 8.66
C LEU A 125 0.47 3.13 7.83
N ILE A 126 1.43 3.94 8.23
CA ILE A 126 1.77 5.15 7.52
C ILE A 126 3.18 5.01 6.95
N LEU A 127 3.29 5.17 5.64
CA LEU A 127 4.57 5.21 4.97
C LEU A 127 4.87 6.65 4.61
N SER A 128 6.14 7.03 4.69
CA SER A 128 6.52 8.40 4.43
C SER A 128 7.94 8.48 3.88
N ASN A 129 8.32 9.67 3.41
CA ASN A 129 9.67 9.95 3.00
C ASN A 129 10.09 11.34 3.44
N ASN A 130 11.33 11.71 3.14
CA ASN A 130 11.87 13.00 3.58
C ASN A 130 11.34 14.18 2.77
N SER A 131 10.66 13.92 1.67
CA SER A 131 10.07 14.98 0.86
C SER A 131 8.68 15.37 1.29
N GLY A 132 8.20 14.82 2.40
CA GLY A 132 6.86 15.12 2.90
C GLY A 132 5.77 14.29 2.27
N ARG A 133 6.10 13.29 1.48
CA ARG A 133 5.09 12.40 0.91
C ARG A 133 4.65 11.38 1.95
N GLU A 134 3.40 10.98 1.85
CA GLU A 134 2.84 10.10 2.85
C GLU A 134 1.75 9.21 2.25
N MET A 135 1.73 7.97 2.69
CA MET A 135 0.68 7.02 2.33
C MET A 135 0.09 6.46 3.61
N LEU A 136 -1.21 6.55 3.74
CA LEU A 136 -1.90 6.02 4.91
C LEU A 136 -2.69 4.79 4.51
N PHE A 137 -2.34 3.67 5.13
CA PHE A 137 -3.01 2.40 4.90
C PHE A 137 -3.81 2.00 6.12
N SER A 138 -4.89 1.32 5.90
CA SER A 138 -5.65 0.68 6.96
C SER A 138 -5.61 -0.83 6.78
N ARG A 139 -5.76 -1.56 7.87
CA ARG A 139 -5.80 -3.02 7.85
C ARG A 139 -6.98 -3.47 7.00
N TYR A 140 -6.72 -4.44 6.16
CA TYR A 140 -7.74 -4.95 5.24
C TYR A 140 -8.37 -6.21 5.79
#